data_8323a1a7a576baee9b53e1b69ee8d249
#
_entry.id   8323a1a7a576baee9b53e1b69ee8d249
#
_cell.length_a   1.000
_cell.length_b   1.000
_cell.length_c   1.000
_cell.angle_alpha   90.00
_cell.angle_beta   90.00
_cell.angle_gamma   90.00
#
_symmetry.space_group_name_H-M   'P 1'
#
loop_
_entity.id
_entity.type
_entity.pdbx_description
1 polymer ?
#
loop_
_entity_poly.entity_id
_entity_poly.type
_entity_poly.pdbx_seq_one_letter_code
_entity_poly.pdbx_strand_id
1 'polypeptide(L)'
;QIAVLAPVRPEGRVATLYQPPKSEFVGDVDLHFDAGKMLFSMPGPNGRWQVWELGADGSPASLRQVTADDPPDVDNYDACYLPDERIIFASTRCFAGVPCVGGGNTVANLCITNPDGSGVRQLCFDQDHNWCPTVLNNGRVLYSRWEYSDLPHYFSRLLFQMNPDGTGQMEHYASNSMWPNSIFYARPIPNDPTKVIAVISGHHGVPRMGELVLFDPSRGRREADGVVQRIPGHGQKVDPVIRDGLVEGSWPKFLHPYPLDDKYF
;
A
#
# COMPACT_ATOMS: atom_id res chain seq x y z
N GLN A 1 17.18 5.88 3.39
CA GLN A 1 17.97 4.91 2.62
C GLN A 1 17.16 3.68 2.26
N ILE A 2 17.55 2.95 1.20
CA ILE A 2 17.14 1.57 0.93
C ILE A 2 18.26 0.65 1.36
N ALA A 3 17.94 -0.41 2.09
CA ALA A 3 18.91 -1.38 2.59
C ALA A 3 18.54 -2.80 2.17
N VAL A 4 19.52 -3.66 2.06
CA VAL A 4 19.35 -5.10 1.76
C VAL A 4 19.82 -5.89 2.96
N LEU A 5 18.99 -6.83 3.41
CA LEU A 5 19.35 -7.85 4.39
C LEU A 5 19.71 -9.16 3.65
N ALA A 6 20.93 -9.62 3.79
CA ALA A 6 21.38 -10.85 3.14
C ALA A 6 22.27 -11.68 4.07
N PRO A 7 22.00 -12.99 4.23
CA PRO A 7 20.76 -13.68 3.92
C PRO A 7 19.59 -13.23 4.82
N VAL A 8 18.35 -13.50 4.41
CA VAL A 8 17.14 -13.16 5.20
C VAL A 8 17.03 -14.11 6.39
N ARG A 9 17.71 -13.79 7.46
CA ARG A 9 17.73 -14.52 8.76
C ARG A 9 18.30 -13.61 9.85
N PRO A 10 18.14 -13.93 11.15
CA PRO A 10 18.62 -13.08 12.26
C PRO A 10 20.10 -12.69 12.19
N GLU A 11 20.97 -13.56 11.66
CA GLU A 11 22.41 -13.32 11.51
C GLU A 11 22.76 -12.63 10.18
N GLY A 12 21.78 -12.29 9.38
CA GLY A 12 21.97 -11.61 8.10
C GLY A 12 22.62 -10.24 8.28
N ARG A 13 23.37 -9.83 7.25
CA ARG A 13 24.00 -8.50 7.23
C ARG A 13 23.12 -7.51 6.50
N VAL A 14 22.93 -6.35 7.10
CA VAL A 14 22.27 -5.20 6.46
C VAL A 14 23.32 -4.37 5.75
N ALA A 15 23.13 -4.13 4.47
CA ALA A 15 23.95 -3.25 3.65
C ALA A 15 23.09 -2.17 3.01
N THR A 16 23.60 -0.93 2.90
CA THR A 16 22.93 0.14 2.18
C THR A 16 23.01 -0.13 0.69
N LEU A 17 21.85 -0.22 0.02
CA LEU A 17 21.74 -0.32 -1.42
C LEU A 17 21.70 1.06 -2.06
N TYR A 18 20.91 1.97 -1.49
CA TYR A 18 20.75 3.33 -1.99
C TYR A 18 20.64 4.34 -0.84
N GLN A 19 21.35 5.44 -0.97
CA GLN A 19 21.30 6.58 -0.05
C GLN A 19 21.03 7.86 -0.83
N PRO A 20 19.90 8.55 -0.57
CA PRO A 20 19.64 9.84 -1.19
C PRO A 20 20.71 10.88 -0.86
N PRO A 21 21.12 11.74 -1.81
CA PRO A 21 22.20 12.72 -1.60
C PRO A 21 21.94 13.72 -0.48
N LYS A 22 20.70 14.10 -0.25
CA LYS A 22 20.28 15.13 0.73
C LYS A 22 19.60 14.54 1.96
N SER A 23 19.75 13.26 2.26
CA SER A 23 19.07 12.56 3.36
C SER A 23 17.53 12.65 3.28
N GLU A 24 16.99 12.74 2.07
CA GLU A 24 15.55 12.70 1.85
C GLU A 24 14.97 11.37 2.33
N PHE A 25 13.71 11.39 2.71
CA PHE A 25 12.98 10.18 3.06
C PHE A 25 12.77 9.32 1.81
N VAL A 26 12.89 8.01 1.97
CA VAL A 26 12.62 6.99 0.95
C VAL A 26 11.65 5.99 1.52
N GLY A 27 10.58 5.69 0.82
CA GLY A 27 9.53 4.77 1.27
C GLY A 27 8.87 4.00 0.13
N ASP A 28 7.87 3.19 0.48
CA ASP A 28 6.98 2.50 -0.44
C ASP A 28 7.71 1.67 -1.51
N VAL A 29 8.66 0.84 -1.06
CA VAL A 29 9.47 0.01 -1.97
C VAL A 29 8.61 -1.12 -2.53
N ASP A 30 8.57 -1.24 -3.85
CA ASP A 30 7.97 -2.37 -4.56
C ASP A 30 9.01 -3.02 -5.50
N LEU A 31 9.22 -4.33 -5.33
CA LEU A 31 10.19 -5.09 -6.10
C LEU A 31 9.54 -5.62 -7.38
N HIS A 32 10.20 -5.45 -8.52
CA HIS A 32 9.75 -6.01 -9.78
C HIS A 32 9.69 -7.55 -9.72
N PHE A 33 8.83 -8.16 -10.53
CA PHE A 33 8.58 -9.61 -10.52
C PHE A 33 9.81 -10.47 -10.79
N ASP A 34 10.78 -9.95 -11.56
CA ASP A 34 12.08 -10.62 -11.83
C ASP A 34 13.16 -10.28 -10.81
N ALA A 35 12.84 -9.44 -9.82
CA ALA A 35 13.78 -8.92 -8.82
C ALA A 35 14.97 -8.12 -9.40
N GLY A 36 14.90 -7.69 -10.66
CA GLY A 36 15.97 -6.93 -11.32
C GLY A 36 15.97 -5.43 -11.04
N LYS A 37 14.85 -4.89 -10.59
CA LYS A 37 14.64 -3.45 -10.32
C LYS A 37 13.55 -3.26 -9.27
N MET A 38 13.45 -2.03 -8.74
CA MET A 38 12.45 -1.68 -7.74
C MET A 38 11.93 -0.26 -7.96
N LEU A 39 10.66 -0.05 -7.57
CA LEU A 39 10.07 1.26 -7.40
C LEU A 39 10.18 1.72 -5.95
N PHE A 40 10.20 3.02 -5.74
CA PHE A 40 10.10 3.64 -4.42
C PHE A 40 9.65 5.08 -4.52
N SER A 41 9.16 5.61 -3.39
CA SER A 41 8.74 7.01 -3.26
C SER A 41 9.88 7.84 -2.67
N MET A 42 10.20 8.98 -3.28
CA MET A 42 11.17 9.95 -2.80
C MET A 42 10.83 11.34 -3.35
N PRO A 43 11.11 12.45 -2.63
CA PRO A 43 10.93 13.79 -3.17
C PRO A 43 11.68 14.00 -4.49
N GLY A 44 11.00 14.64 -5.46
CA GLY A 44 11.57 15.11 -6.70
C GLY A 44 12.21 16.51 -6.58
N PRO A 45 12.68 17.09 -7.69
CA PRO A 45 13.31 18.40 -7.71
C PRO A 45 12.48 19.54 -7.11
N ASN A 46 11.15 19.47 -7.23
CA ASN A 46 10.21 20.47 -6.69
C ASN A 46 9.83 20.20 -5.21
N GLY A 47 10.46 19.19 -4.55
CA GLY A 47 10.16 18.83 -3.18
C GLY A 47 8.85 18.07 -3.00
N ARG A 48 8.15 17.73 -4.10
CA ARG A 48 6.96 16.89 -4.10
C ARG A 48 7.35 15.42 -4.21
N TRP A 49 6.56 14.55 -3.62
CA TRP A 49 6.74 13.10 -3.73
C TRP A 49 6.65 12.65 -5.18
N GLN A 50 7.61 11.84 -5.60
CA GLN A 50 7.66 11.27 -6.93
C GLN A 50 7.99 9.78 -6.85
N VAL A 51 7.59 9.03 -7.87
CA VAL A 51 7.94 7.62 -8.04
C VAL A 51 9.27 7.54 -8.77
N TRP A 52 10.19 6.78 -8.18
CA TRP A 52 11.53 6.51 -8.71
C TRP A 52 11.71 5.03 -8.98
N GLU A 53 12.56 4.69 -9.91
CA GLU A 53 13.00 3.33 -10.21
C GLU A 53 14.51 3.22 -10.05
N LEU A 54 14.96 2.09 -9.50
CA LEU A 54 16.37 1.76 -9.30
C LEU A 54 16.61 0.29 -9.61
N GLY A 55 17.70 -0.05 -10.28
CA GLY A 55 18.13 -1.43 -10.43
C GLY A 55 18.44 -2.10 -9.08
N ALA A 56 18.15 -3.38 -8.96
CA ALA A 56 18.37 -4.14 -7.74
C ALA A 56 19.85 -4.29 -7.35
N ASP A 57 20.77 -3.95 -8.25
CA ASP A 57 22.20 -3.84 -7.99
C ASP A 57 22.61 -2.53 -7.29
N GLY A 58 21.65 -1.59 -7.15
CA GLY A 58 21.88 -0.28 -6.54
C GLY A 58 22.74 0.67 -7.39
N SER A 59 22.97 0.36 -8.67
CA SER A 59 23.78 1.21 -9.56
C SER A 59 23.15 2.61 -9.71
N PRO A 60 23.85 3.69 -9.38
CA PRO A 60 23.34 5.05 -9.57
C PRO A 60 22.98 5.38 -11.02
N ALA A 61 23.58 4.69 -11.99
CA ALA A 61 23.28 4.86 -13.41
C ALA A 61 21.89 4.33 -13.82
N SER A 62 21.29 3.46 -13.01
CA SER A 62 19.94 2.92 -13.20
C SER A 62 18.85 3.75 -12.52
N LEU A 63 19.22 4.73 -11.67
CA LEU A 63 18.27 5.57 -10.98
C LEU A 63 17.57 6.51 -11.97
N ARG A 64 16.24 6.45 -12.00
CA ARG A 64 15.43 7.37 -12.80
C ARG A 64 14.15 7.76 -12.08
N GLN A 65 13.70 8.97 -12.31
CA GLN A 65 12.37 9.41 -11.93
C GLN A 65 11.35 8.87 -12.96
N VAL A 66 10.32 8.16 -12.46
CA VAL A 66 9.25 7.60 -13.32
C VAL A 66 8.17 8.62 -13.57
N THR A 67 7.72 9.31 -12.52
CA THR A 67 6.68 10.34 -12.62
C THR A 67 7.31 11.72 -12.79
N ALA A 68 6.73 12.54 -13.68
CA ALA A 68 7.21 13.90 -13.88
C ALA A 68 6.77 14.85 -12.76
N ASP A 69 7.56 15.89 -12.53
CA ASP A 69 7.21 17.02 -11.62
C ASP A 69 6.21 18.00 -12.25
N ASP A 70 5.38 17.55 -13.17
CA ASP A 70 4.39 18.36 -13.88
C ASP A 70 3.01 17.71 -13.77
N PRO A 71 2.02 18.39 -13.19
CA PRO A 71 2.07 19.72 -12.54
C PRO A 71 2.98 19.78 -11.29
N PRO A 72 3.58 20.95 -11.00
CA PRO A 72 4.61 21.07 -9.96
C PRO A 72 4.12 20.94 -8.52
N ASP A 73 2.81 20.92 -8.30
CA ASP A 73 2.14 20.80 -7.00
C ASP A 73 1.54 19.41 -6.78
N VAL A 74 1.83 18.45 -7.66
CA VAL A 74 1.32 17.06 -7.59
C VAL A 74 2.33 16.16 -6.88
N ASP A 75 1.81 15.40 -5.90
CA ASP A 75 2.52 14.30 -5.28
C ASP A 75 2.15 12.98 -5.97
N ASN A 76 3.16 12.14 -6.26
CA ASN A 76 3.03 10.79 -6.80
C ASN A 76 3.84 9.82 -5.93
N TYR A 77 3.21 8.79 -5.38
CA TYR A 77 3.84 7.89 -4.43
C TYR A 77 3.16 6.52 -4.38
N ASP A 78 3.68 5.61 -3.57
CA ASP A 78 3.08 4.31 -3.25
C ASP A 78 2.77 3.51 -4.53
N ALA A 79 3.83 3.23 -5.31
CA ALA A 79 3.70 2.61 -6.62
C ALA A 79 3.89 1.10 -6.58
N CYS A 80 3.27 0.38 -7.53
CA CYS A 80 3.53 -1.02 -7.80
C CYS A 80 3.64 -1.31 -9.31
N TYR A 81 4.43 -2.33 -9.66
CA TYR A 81 4.48 -2.86 -11.01
C TYR A 81 3.25 -3.69 -11.34
N LEU A 82 2.84 -3.63 -12.60
CA LEU A 82 1.91 -4.58 -13.21
C LEU A 82 2.67 -5.65 -14.02
N PRO A 83 2.06 -6.84 -14.24
CA PRO A 83 2.71 -7.89 -15.04
C PRO A 83 3.02 -7.52 -16.49
N ASP A 84 2.41 -6.47 -17.01
CA ASP A 84 2.65 -5.92 -18.37
C ASP A 84 3.61 -4.72 -18.37
N GLU A 85 4.43 -4.59 -17.34
CA GLU A 85 5.44 -3.54 -17.13
C GLU A 85 4.89 -2.15 -16.80
N ARG A 86 3.57 -1.90 -16.94
CA ARG A 86 2.97 -0.63 -16.51
C ARG A 86 3.07 -0.46 -15.00
N ILE A 87 2.92 0.78 -14.55
CA ILE A 87 3.07 1.13 -13.14
C ILE A 87 1.78 1.80 -12.66
N ILE A 88 1.23 1.33 -11.54
CA ILE A 88 0.14 1.98 -10.81
C ILE A 88 0.73 2.72 -9.62
N PHE A 89 0.23 3.90 -9.31
CA PHE A 89 0.68 4.75 -8.20
C PHE A 89 -0.44 5.64 -7.67
N ALA A 90 -0.32 6.10 -6.43
CA ALA A 90 -1.20 7.11 -5.88
C ALA A 90 -0.76 8.51 -6.33
N SER A 91 -1.71 9.36 -6.73
CA SER A 91 -1.43 10.70 -7.23
C SER A 91 -2.45 11.72 -6.75
N THR A 92 -1.98 12.90 -6.37
CA THR A 92 -2.85 14.04 -5.99
C THR A 92 -3.35 14.86 -7.19
N ARG A 93 -3.10 14.41 -8.42
CA ARG A 93 -3.52 15.08 -9.66
C ARG A 93 -5.02 15.15 -9.90
N CYS A 94 -5.83 14.53 -9.05
CA CYS A 94 -7.27 14.72 -9.04
C CYS A 94 -7.68 16.11 -8.54
N PHE A 95 -6.76 16.85 -7.88
CA PHE A 95 -6.96 18.18 -7.31
C PHE A 95 -8.18 18.31 -6.40
N ALA A 96 -8.53 17.20 -5.73
CA ALA A 96 -9.60 17.17 -4.74
C ALA A 96 -9.06 17.38 -3.33
N GLY A 97 -9.82 18.00 -2.47
CA GLY A 97 -9.49 18.17 -1.05
C GLY A 97 -10.25 17.19 -0.18
N VAL A 98 -9.62 16.72 0.90
CA VAL A 98 -10.24 15.80 1.87
C VAL A 98 -11.39 16.52 2.58
N PRO A 99 -12.64 16.03 2.49
CA PRO A 99 -13.81 16.74 2.98
C PRO A 99 -13.82 16.97 4.49
N CYS A 100 -13.40 16.00 5.29
CA CYS A 100 -13.46 16.08 6.75
C CYS A 100 -12.52 17.13 7.35
N VAL A 101 -11.56 17.64 6.57
CA VAL A 101 -10.67 18.75 6.99
C VAL A 101 -10.88 20.01 6.14
N GLY A 102 -12.08 20.15 5.58
CA GLY A 102 -12.47 21.32 4.78
C GLY A 102 -11.62 21.55 3.53
N GLY A 103 -11.08 20.48 2.95
CA GLY A 103 -10.20 20.54 1.79
C GLY A 103 -8.73 20.90 2.11
N GLY A 104 -8.36 20.96 3.38
CA GLY A 104 -7.00 21.34 3.81
C GLY A 104 -5.90 20.34 3.44
N ASN A 105 -6.24 19.09 3.16
CA ASN A 105 -5.34 18.07 2.65
C ASN A 105 -5.78 17.61 1.26
N THR A 106 -4.83 17.27 0.41
CA THR A 106 -5.09 16.83 -0.96
C THR A 106 -5.38 15.34 -1.01
N VAL A 107 -6.44 14.95 -1.70
CA VAL A 107 -6.79 13.56 -1.97
C VAL A 107 -5.80 12.95 -2.97
N ALA A 108 -5.43 11.70 -2.78
CA ALA A 108 -4.71 10.90 -3.75
C ALA A 108 -5.60 9.78 -4.28
N ASN A 109 -5.74 9.68 -5.60
CA ASN A 109 -6.38 8.56 -6.28
C ASN A 109 -5.35 7.76 -7.09
N LEU A 110 -5.68 6.51 -7.44
CA LEU A 110 -4.77 5.68 -8.23
C LEU A 110 -4.73 6.11 -9.68
N CYS A 111 -3.53 6.19 -10.21
CA CYS A 111 -3.20 6.43 -11.61
C CYS A 111 -2.36 5.29 -12.17
N ILE A 112 -2.34 5.16 -13.49
CA ILE A 112 -1.49 4.22 -14.23
C ILE A 112 -0.63 5.00 -15.22
N THR A 113 0.57 4.50 -15.47
CA THR A 113 1.49 5.02 -16.48
C THR A 113 2.20 3.90 -17.24
N ASN A 114 2.71 4.21 -18.43
CA ASN A 114 3.65 3.33 -19.14
C ASN A 114 4.97 3.21 -18.36
N PRO A 115 5.80 2.19 -18.68
CA PRO A 115 7.08 2.00 -17.99
C PRO A 115 8.02 3.22 -18.06
N ASP A 116 7.93 4.01 -19.14
CA ASP A 116 8.72 5.23 -19.34
C ASP A 116 8.17 6.48 -18.66
N GLY A 117 7.04 6.35 -17.94
CA GLY A 117 6.34 7.45 -17.27
C GLY A 117 5.34 8.21 -18.14
N SER A 118 5.23 7.86 -19.43
CA SER A 118 4.26 8.47 -20.34
C SER A 118 2.85 7.92 -20.18
N GLY A 119 1.85 8.60 -20.74
CA GLY A 119 0.49 8.10 -20.83
C GLY A 119 -0.23 8.00 -19.48
N VAL A 120 0.06 8.88 -18.54
CA VAL A 120 -0.57 8.89 -17.22
C VAL A 120 -2.09 9.02 -17.34
N ARG A 121 -2.81 8.10 -16.71
CA ARG A 121 -4.27 8.08 -16.68
C ARG A 121 -4.79 7.75 -15.27
N GLN A 122 -5.78 8.50 -14.81
CA GLN A 122 -6.45 8.23 -13.52
C GLN A 122 -7.34 6.99 -13.64
N LEU A 123 -7.33 6.12 -12.62
CA LEU A 123 -8.10 4.88 -12.54
C LEU A 123 -9.26 4.96 -11.55
N CYS A 124 -9.06 5.65 -10.42
CA CYS A 124 -10.05 5.83 -9.37
C CYS A 124 -10.50 7.29 -9.34
N PHE A 125 -11.79 7.51 -9.06
CA PHE A 125 -12.43 8.83 -9.03
C PHE A 125 -13.20 9.03 -7.72
N ASP A 126 -12.66 8.47 -6.64
CA ASP A 126 -13.28 8.52 -5.33
C ASP A 126 -13.12 9.90 -4.71
N GLN A 127 -14.06 10.25 -3.83
CA GLN A 127 -14.05 11.51 -3.07
C GLN A 127 -12.86 11.58 -2.12
N ASP A 128 -12.42 10.43 -1.60
CA ASP A 128 -11.30 10.30 -0.68
C ASP A 128 -10.19 9.41 -1.27
N HIS A 129 -9.22 9.11 -0.44
CA HIS A 129 -7.97 8.48 -0.88
C HIS A 129 -8.10 7.03 -1.34
N ASN A 130 -7.27 6.67 -2.31
CA ASN A 130 -6.90 5.29 -2.63
C ASN A 130 -5.39 5.13 -2.46
N TRP A 131 -4.96 4.07 -1.75
CA TRP A 131 -3.57 3.83 -1.37
C TRP A 131 -3.16 2.37 -1.49
N CYS A 132 -1.87 2.11 -1.33
CA CYS A 132 -1.27 0.79 -1.17
C CYS A 132 -1.66 -0.19 -2.28
N PRO A 133 -1.53 0.18 -3.59
CA PRO A 133 -1.83 -0.75 -4.66
C PRO A 133 -0.85 -1.91 -4.66
N THR A 134 -1.34 -3.10 -4.97
CA THR A 134 -0.54 -4.31 -5.19
C THR A 134 -1.26 -5.25 -6.14
N VAL A 135 -0.54 -6.18 -6.76
CA VAL A 135 -1.13 -7.14 -7.69
C VAL A 135 -1.49 -8.43 -6.97
N LEU A 136 -2.75 -8.86 -7.07
CA LEU A 136 -3.21 -10.17 -6.61
C LEU A 136 -2.73 -11.29 -7.54
N ASN A 137 -2.71 -12.53 -7.03
CA ASN A 137 -2.31 -13.71 -7.82
C ASN A 137 -3.18 -13.97 -9.06
N ASN A 138 -4.37 -13.38 -9.13
CA ASN A 138 -5.26 -13.42 -10.30
C ASN A 138 -5.06 -12.24 -11.28
N GLY A 139 -4.04 -11.41 -11.07
CA GLY A 139 -3.73 -10.25 -11.91
C GLY A 139 -4.58 -9.00 -11.66
N ARG A 140 -5.53 -9.04 -10.73
CA ARG A 140 -6.27 -7.83 -10.31
C ARG A 140 -5.42 -6.97 -9.39
N VAL A 141 -5.73 -5.70 -9.29
CA VAL A 141 -5.08 -4.74 -8.38
C VAL A 141 -5.88 -4.66 -7.09
N LEU A 142 -5.24 -4.97 -5.97
CA LEU A 142 -5.75 -4.77 -4.62
C LEU A 142 -5.29 -3.39 -4.12
N TYR A 143 -6.14 -2.67 -3.41
CA TYR A 143 -5.79 -1.35 -2.85
C TYR A 143 -6.64 -1.02 -1.62
N SER A 144 -6.14 -0.11 -0.78
CA SER A 144 -6.91 0.47 0.30
C SER A 144 -7.73 1.64 -0.25
N ARG A 145 -9.03 1.66 0.03
CA ARG A 145 -9.94 2.75 -0.33
C ARG A 145 -10.56 3.33 0.93
N TRP A 146 -10.53 4.64 1.05
CA TRP A 146 -11.26 5.34 2.10
C TRP A 146 -12.66 5.67 1.60
N GLU A 147 -13.68 5.03 2.17
CA GLU A 147 -15.08 5.32 1.88
C GLU A 147 -15.61 6.33 2.88
N TYR A 148 -15.98 7.50 2.38
CA TYR A 148 -16.60 8.57 3.16
C TYR A 148 -18.07 8.68 2.75
N SER A 149 -18.89 7.73 3.17
CA SER A 149 -20.30 7.63 2.77
C SER A 149 -21.21 7.48 3.99
N ASP A 150 -21.95 6.39 4.08
CA ASP A 150 -22.97 6.17 5.11
C ASP A 150 -22.40 5.72 6.47
N LEU A 151 -21.17 5.21 6.49
CA LEU A 151 -20.47 4.90 7.74
C LEU A 151 -19.68 6.10 8.27
N PRO A 152 -19.44 6.20 9.57
CA PRO A 152 -18.51 7.16 10.11
C PRO A 152 -17.14 7.02 9.42
N HIS A 153 -16.60 8.12 8.88
CA HIS A 153 -15.40 8.14 8.03
C HIS A 153 -14.16 7.48 8.65
N TYR A 154 -14.05 7.39 9.97
CA TYR A 154 -12.93 6.78 10.66
C TYR A 154 -13.00 5.24 10.75
N PHE A 155 -14.02 4.60 10.20
CA PHE A 155 -14.14 3.14 10.13
C PHE A 155 -14.00 2.55 8.72
N SER A 156 -13.62 3.32 7.73
CA SER A 156 -13.86 2.93 6.35
C SER A 156 -12.66 2.99 5.40
N ARG A 157 -11.45 2.72 5.91
CA ARG A 157 -10.22 2.59 5.09
C ARG A 157 -9.92 1.12 4.81
N LEU A 158 -10.63 0.54 3.84
CA LEU A 158 -10.77 -0.90 3.69
C LEU A 158 -10.27 -1.39 2.32
N LEU A 159 -10.36 -2.70 2.05
CA LEU A 159 -9.76 -3.29 0.86
C LEU A 159 -10.74 -3.39 -0.30
N PHE A 160 -10.34 -2.86 -1.43
CA PHE A 160 -11.00 -2.97 -2.73
C PHE A 160 -10.07 -3.60 -3.76
N GLN A 161 -10.64 -4.06 -4.86
CA GLN A 161 -9.89 -4.59 -5.99
C GLN A 161 -10.49 -4.11 -7.31
N MET A 162 -9.67 -4.04 -8.35
CA MET A 162 -10.06 -3.65 -9.69
C MET A 162 -9.25 -4.39 -10.75
N ASN A 163 -9.70 -4.33 -12.00
CA ASN A 163 -8.85 -4.72 -13.14
C ASN A 163 -7.70 -3.70 -13.31
N PRO A 164 -6.57 -4.07 -13.93
CA PRO A 164 -5.45 -3.16 -14.14
C PRO A 164 -5.78 -1.89 -14.94
N ASP A 165 -6.87 -1.89 -15.68
CA ASP A 165 -7.37 -0.74 -16.43
C ASP A 165 -8.31 0.19 -15.62
N GLY A 166 -8.57 -0.13 -14.35
CA GLY A 166 -9.47 0.60 -13.46
C GLY A 166 -10.93 0.18 -13.51
N THR A 167 -11.29 -0.77 -14.37
CA THR A 167 -12.65 -1.30 -14.46
C THR A 167 -12.95 -2.35 -13.39
N GLY A 168 -14.22 -2.69 -13.19
CA GLY A 168 -14.64 -3.77 -12.30
C GLY A 168 -14.21 -3.54 -10.85
N GLN A 169 -14.25 -2.30 -10.37
CA GLN A 169 -13.99 -1.96 -8.97
C GLN A 169 -15.02 -2.63 -8.08
N MET A 170 -14.56 -3.33 -7.06
CA MET A 170 -15.42 -4.06 -6.13
C MET A 170 -14.73 -4.25 -4.78
N GLU A 171 -15.53 -4.51 -3.77
CA GLU A 171 -15.02 -4.90 -2.47
C GLU A 171 -14.12 -6.12 -2.56
N HIS A 172 -13.01 -6.07 -1.85
CA HIS A 172 -12.20 -7.24 -1.52
C HIS A 172 -12.47 -7.71 -0.09
N TYR A 173 -12.44 -6.79 0.87
CA TYR A 173 -12.71 -7.08 2.28
C TYR A 173 -13.20 -5.87 3.07
N ALA A 174 -14.21 -6.09 3.93
CA ALA A 174 -14.69 -5.23 5.02
C ALA A 174 -15.45 -3.96 4.61
N SER A 175 -15.84 -3.79 3.35
CA SER A 175 -16.75 -2.68 2.99
C SER A 175 -18.05 -2.74 3.81
N ASN A 176 -18.50 -1.56 4.27
CA ASN A 176 -19.64 -1.45 5.20
C ASN A 176 -19.47 -2.20 6.54
N SER A 177 -18.24 -2.45 6.97
CA SER A 177 -17.90 -2.98 8.30
C SER A 177 -17.29 -1.87 9.16
N MET A 178 -17.43 -1.98 10.48
CA MET A 178 -16.83 -1.04 11.42
C MET A 178 -15.47 -1.50 11.95
N TRP A 179 -15.10 -2.76 11.72
CA TRP A 179 -13.82 -3.32 12.06
C TRP A 179 -13.21 -4.02 10.84
N PRO A 180 -11.88 -3.87 10.64
CA PRO A 180 -11.02 -2.89 11.31
C PRO A 180 -11.23 -1.48 10.77
N ASN A 181 -10.78 -0.45 11.48
CA ASN A 181 -10.88 0.94 11.01
C ASN A 181 -10.11 1.17 9.70
N SER A 182 -8.95 0.54 9.61
CA SER A 182 -8.06 0.69 8.46
C SER A 182 -7.32 -0.61 8.18
N ILE A 183 -7.16 -0.93 6.91
CA ILE A 183 -6.32 -2.02 6.41
C ILE A 183 -5.32 -1.42 5.43
N PHE A 184 -4.03 -1.53 5.73
CA PHE A 184 -2.95 -0.98 4.91
C PHE A 184 -1.95 -2.05 4.49
N TYR A 185 -1.24 -1.79 3.40
CA TYR A 185 -0.12 -2.59 2.91
C TYR A 185 -0.45 -4.06 2.72
N ALA A 186 -1.67 -4.35 2.26
CA ALA A 186 -2.11 -5.71 1.99
C ALA A 186 -1.29 -6.32 0.84
N ARG A 187 -0.85 -7.56 1.03
CA ARG A 187 -0.11 -8.33 0.02
C ARG A 187 -0.72 -9.74 -0.11
N PRO A 188 -0.89 -10.27 -1.33
CA PRO A 188 -1.35 -11.64 -1.50
C PRO A 188 -0.30 -12.65 -0.99
N ILE A 189 -0.76 -13.73 -0.42
CA ILE A 189 0.13 -14.86 -0.09
C ILE A 189 0.52 -15.58 -1.39
N PRO A 190 1.83 -15.79 -1.65
CA PRO A 190 2.27 -16.48 -2.86
C PRO A 190 1.58 -17.84 -3.03
N ASN A 191 1.09 -18.12 -4.23
CA ASN A 191 0.40 -19.34 -4.61
C ASN A 191 -0.91 -19.65 -3.84
N ASP A 192 -1.43 -18.72 -3.06
CA ASP A 192 -2.74 -18.85 -2.41
C ASP A 192 -3.78 -18.00 -3.18
N PRO A 193 -4.92 -18.56 -3.59
CA PRO A 193 -5.88 -17.84 -4.44
C PRO A 193 -6.66 -16.73 -3.71
N THR A 194 -6.74 -16.78 -2.38
CA THR A 194 -7.64 -15.92 -1.61
C THR A 194 -6.97 -15.14 -0.49
N LYS A 195 -5.92 -15.71 0.14
CA LYS A 195 -5.34 -15.10 1.34
C LYS A 195 -4.49 -13.87 1.05
N VAL A 196 -4.61 -12.91 1.95
CA VAL A 196 -3.77 -11.71 1.99
C VAL A 196 -3.26 -11.46 3.41
N ILE A 197 -2.02 -11.01 3.53
CA ILE A 197 -1.46 -10.48 4.77
C ILE A 197 -1.58 -8.95 4.74
N ALA A 198 -1.98 -8.33 5.84
CA ALA A 198 -2.14 -6.88 5.90
C ALA A 198 -1.88 -6.35 7.31
N VAL A 199 -1.70 -5.04 7.41
CA VAL A 199 -1.62 -4.33 8.69
C VAL A 199 -2.97 -3.68 8.97
N ILE A 200 -3.58 -4.01 10.12
CA ILE A 200 -4.74 -3.27 10.63
C ILE A 200 -4.29 -2.13 11.53
N SER A 201 -4.96 -0.99 11.42
CA SER A 201 -4.65 0.20 12.20
C SER A 201 -5.92 0.95 12.62
N GLY A 202 -5.77 1.99 13.44
CA GLY A 202 -6.81 2.96 13.76
C GLY A 202 -6.86 4.10 12.76
N HIS A 203 -7.65 5.15 13.08
CA HIS A 203 -7.82 6.32 12.23
C HIS A 203 -7.14 7.56 12.83
N HIS A 204 -7.61 8.06 13.98
CA HIS A 204 -7.04 9.23 14.63
C HIS A 204 -5.98 8.86 15.67
N GLY A 205 -4.94 9.68 15.75
CA GLY A 205 -3.93 9.56 16.81
C GLY A 205 -3.03 8.32 16.74
N VAL A 206 -3.11 7.54 15.66
CA VAL A 206 -2.28 6.35 15.46
C VAL A 206 -1.51 6.44 14.13
N PRO A 207 -0.25 5.96 14.10
CA PRO A 207 0.50 5.87 12.85
C PRO A 207 -0.09 4.78 11.95
N ARG A 208 0.30 4.76 10.66
CA ARG A 208 -0.10 3.69 9.72
C ARG A 208 0.57 2.34 9.97
N MET A 209 1.19 2.14 11.11
CA MET A 209 1.66 0.85 11.58
C MET A 209 0.63 0.25 12.54
N GLY A 210 0.63 -1.07 12.69
CA GLY A 210 -0.35 -1.71 13.56
C GLY A 210 -0.15 -3.21 13.69
N GLU A 211 -1.24 -3.93 13.88
CA GLU A 211 -1.21 -5.38 14.03
C GLU A 211 -1.16 -6.06 12.65
N LEU A 212 -0.36 -7.10 12.55
CA LEU A 212 -0.27 -7.93 11.35
C LEU A 212 -1.36 -9.00 11.38
N VAL A 213 -2.16 -9.08 10.32
CA VAL A 213 -3.30 -10.00 10.24
C VAL A 213 -3.32 -10.72 8.90
N LEU A 214 -3.51 -12.02 8.95
CA LEU A 214 -3.76 -12.87 7.80
C LEU A 214 -5.27 -12.97 7.58
N PHE A 215 -5.74 -12.55 6.43
CA PHE A 215 -7.13 -12.60 5.99
C PHE A 215 -7.35 -13.65 4.91
N ASP A 216 -8.52 -14.27 4.93
CA ASP A 216 -9.05 -15.12 3.88
C ASP A 216 -10.50 -14.69 3.57
N PRO A 217 -10.71 -13.84 2.55
CA PRO A 217 -12.04 -13.37 2.17
C PRO A 217 -13.04 -14.47 1.78
N SER A 218 -12.56 -15.68 1.49
CA SER A 218 -13.44 -16.82 1.19
C SER A 218 -14.21 -17.34 2.40
N ARG A 219 -13.73 -17.02 3.61
CA ARG A 219 -14.40 -17.38 4.88
C ARG A 219 -15.49 -16.38 5.27
N GLY A 220 -15.44 -15.18 4.72
CA GLY A 220 -16.31 -14.05 5.00
C GLY A 220 -15.55 -12.73 4.79
N ARG A 221 -16.30 -11.66 4.57
CA ARG A 221 -15.72 -10.34 4.25
C ARG A 221 -16.12 -9.26 5.24
N ARG A 222 -16.85 -9.62 6.29
CA ARG A 222 -17.36 -8.65 7.25
C ARG A 222 -16.66 -8.81 8.60
N GLU A 223 -16.31 -7.69 9.22
CA GLU A 223 -15.67 -7.67 10.55
C GLU A 223 -14.49 -8.66 10.62
N ALA A 224 -14.48 -9.57 11.57
CA ALA A 224 -13.45 -10.58 11.75
C ALA A 224 -13.75 -11.93 11.05
N ASP A 225 -14.79 -12.04 10.24
CA ASP A 225 -15.20 -13.32 9.63
C ASP A 225 -14.11 -13.97 8.78
N GLY A 226 -13.39 -13.14 8.00
CA GLY A 226 -12.29 -13.59 7.17
C GLY A 226 -10.93 -13.64 7.86
N VAL A 227 -10.84 -13.35 9.15
CA VAL A 227 -9.56 -13.41 9.86
C VAL A 227 -9.13 -14.87 10.07
N VAL A 228 -7.98 -15.21 9.52
CA VAL A 228 -7.34 -16.52 9.76
C VAL A 228 -6.54 -16.47 11.05
N GLN A 229 -5.73 -15.42 11.21
CA GLN A 229 -4.82 -15.27 12.33
C GLN A 229 -4.35 -13.82 12.47
N ARG A 230 -4.25 -13.36 13.71
CA ARG A 230 -3.44 -12.19 14.09
C ARG A 230 -2.01 -12.66 14.42
N ILE A 231 -1.00 -11.93 14.02
CA ILE A 231 0.41 -12.31 14.17
C ILE A 231 1.14 -11.28 15.06
N PRO A 232 1.78 -11.72 16.15
CA PRO A 232 1.71 -13.06 16.76
C PRO A 232 0.35 -13.27 17.43
N GLY A 233 -0.24 -14.44 17.28
CA GLY A 233 -1.57 -14.72 17.87
C GLY A 233 -1.83 -16.20 18.04
N HIS A 234 -0.96 -17.05 17.48
CA HIS A 234 -1.00 -18.49 17.64
C HIS A 234 -2.38 -19.11 17.33
N GLY A 235 -3.09 -18.59 16.32
CA GLY A 235 -4.40 -19.09 15.90
C GLY A 235 -5.56 -18.73 16.84
N GLN A 236 -5.37 -17.83 17.78
CA GLN A 236 -6.47 -17.35 18.61
C GLN A 236 -7.52 -16.61 17.78
N LYS A 237 -8.78 -16.82 18.12
CA LYS A 237 -9.89 -16.08 17.52
C LYS A 237 -9.71 -14.58 17.77
N VAL A 238 -9.92 -13.78 16.73
CA VAL A 238 -9.94 -12.32 16.83
C VAL A 238 -11.37 -11.86 17.08
N ASP A 239 -11.61 -11.23 18.22
CA ASP A 239 -12.86 -10.54 18.50
C ASP A 239 -12.72 -9.09 18.03
N PRO A 240 -13.63 -8.58 17.16
CA PRO A 240 -13.55 -7.23 16.65
C PRO A 240 -13.81 -6.21 17.76
N VAL A 241 -12.89 -5.28 17.94
CA VAL A 241 -13.04 -4.15 18.87
C VAL A 241 -13.25 -2.89 18.06
N ILE A 242 -14.44 -2.33 18.11
CA ILE A 242 -14.84 -1.15 17.34
C ILE A 242 -14.47 0.11 18.13
N ARG A 243 -13.38 0.76 17.74
CA ARG A 243 -12.91 2.01 18.33
C ARG A 243 -11.98 2.75 17.37
N ASP A 244 -11.92 4.07 17.45
CA ASP A 244 -11.11 4.93 16.58
C ASP A 244 -9.61 4.66 16.70
N GLY A 245 -9.04 4.67 17.90
CA GLY A 245 -7.63 4.34 18.16
C GLY A 245 -7.37 2.84 18.24
N LEU A 246 -7.83 2.03 17.27
CA LEU A 246 -7.80 0.56 17.30
C LEU A 246 -6.36 0.13 17.49
N VAL A 247 -5.46 0.05 17.55
CA VAL A 247 -4.11 -0.49 17.79
C VAL A 247 -3.21 0.45 18.62
N GLU A 248 -3.81 1.46 19.25
CA GLU A 248 -3.04 2.43 20.02
C GLU A 248 -2.14 1.76 21.07
N GLY A 249 -2.69 0.82 21.83
CA GLY A 249 -2.00 0.07 22.87
C GLY A 249 -1.34 -1.24 22.40
N SER A 250 -1.37 -1.57 21.11
CA SER A 250 -0.82 -2.83 20.60
C SER A 250 0.70 -2.79 20.45
N TRP A 251 1.35 -3.92 20.78
CA TRP A 251 2.78 -4.14 20.57
C TRP A 251 3.06 -5.63 20.37
N PRO A 252 3.94 -6.05 19.43
CA PRO A 252 4.65 -5.20 18.45
C PRO A 252 3.74 -4.60 17.39
N LYS A 253 4.19 -3.53 16.73
CA LYS A 253 3.55 -2.95 15.57
C LYS A 253 4.36 -3.27 14.31
N PHE A 254 3.65 -3.54 13.22
CA PHE A 254 4.21 -3.92 11.93
C PHE A 254 3.95 -2.87 10.87
N LEU A 255 4.77 -2.88 9.82
CA LEU A 255 4.70 -1.98 8.68
C LEU A 255 5.23 -2.72 7.44
N HIS A 256 4.61 -2.52 6.28
CA HIS A 256 5.03 -3.07 4.98
C HIS A 256 5.36 -4.58 5.01
N PRO A 257 4.39 -5.44 5.36
CA PRO A 257 4.62 -6.88 5.31
C PRO A 257 4.92 -7.34 3.88
N TYR A 258 5.84 -8.28 3.73
CA TYR A 258 6.14 -8.88 2.44
C TYR A 258 6.20 -10.40 2.59
N PRO A 259 5.17 -11.11 2.13
CA PRO A 259 5.13 -12.56 2.25
C PRO A 259 6.10 -13.23 1.29
N LEU A 260 7.01 -14.04 1.83
CA LEU A 260 7.92 -14.86 1.04
C LEU A 260 7.28 -16.19 0.64
N ASP A 261 6.44 -16.72 1.52
CA ASP A 261 5.64 -17.92 1.32
C ASP A 261 4.44 -17.93 2.30
N ASP A 262 3.85 -19.08 2.58
CA ASP A 262 2.72 -19.26 3.49
C ASP A 262 3.11 -19.23 5.00
N LYS A 263 4.40 -19.07 5.33
CA LYS A 263 4.94 -19.12 6.70
C LYS A 263 5.78 -17.89 7.07
N TYR A 264 6.47 -17.32 6.11
CA TYR A 264 7.44 -16.25 6.33
C TYR A 264 6.96 -14.94 5.68
N PHE A 265 6.84 -13.89 6.50
CA PHE A 265 6.37 -12.56 6.10
C PHE A 265 7.28 -11.47 6.62
#